data_c18e9e06e2970f72fb243dbb4fe15255
#
_entry.id   c18e9e06e2970f72fb243dbb4fe15255
#
_cell.length_a   1.000
_cell.length_b   1.000
_cell.length_c   1.000
_cell.angle_alpha   90.00
_cell.angle_beta   90.00
_cell.angle_gamma   90.00
#
_symmetry.space_group_name_H-M   'P 1'
#
loop_
_entity.id
_entity.type
_entity.pdbx_description
1 polymer ?
#
loop_
_entity_poly.entity_id
_entity_poly.type
_entity_poly.pdbx_seq_one_letter_code
_entity_poly.pdbx_strand_id
1 'polypeptide(L)'
;PNGVMGPEMMDLFRDQAKRFGAECFFKHVTKVDFSSKPYKVYVGDEEFLSETVIISTGASARMLGLKEEEELMGYGISTCATCDGYFFKDKNIVVVGGGDSAMEEASFLTKFAKKVTIIHRREVFKASKIMLDRVKNNPLIDIMVNKSIDSIIGSQKEGVSSIVLNDTISGEKTTFDCEGVFYGIGHDPNTNLFDGVIDLDNNGYIITKP
;
A
#
# COMPACT_ATOMS: atom_id res chain seq x y z
N PRO A 1 2.12 -28.57 9.63
CA PRO A 1 2.43 -27.57 10.65
C PRO A 1 1.19 -26.70 10.86
N ASN A 2 0.83 -26.50 12.10
CA ASN A 2 -0.22 -25.55 12.43
C ASN A 2 0.34 -24.15 12.17
N GLY A 3 -0.43 -23.29 11.51
CA GLY A 3 -0.06 -21.88 11.34
C GLY A 3 0.04 -21.17 12.69
N VAL A 4 0.59 -19.95 12.67
CA VAL A 4 0.61 -19.03 13.81
C VAL A 4 -0.05 -17.71 13.37
N MET A 5 -0.79 -17.07 14.26
CA MET A 5 -1.37 -15.77 13.99
C MET A 5 -0.29 -14.68 13.94
N GLY A 6 -0.46 -13.69 13.08
CA GLY A 6 0.52 -12.60 12.91
C GLY A 6 0.92 -11.91 14.21
N PRO A 7 0.00 -11.48 15.06
CA PRO A 7 0.34 -10.88 16.37
C PRO A 7 1.17 -11.81 17.26
N GLU A 8 0.80 -13.07 17.36
CA GLU A 8 1.56 -14.08 18.13
C GLU A 8 2.99 -14.25 17.59
N MET A 9 3.15 -14.33 16.27
CA MET A 9 4.47 -14.41 15.64
C MET A 9 5.33 -13.19 15.97
N MET A 10 4.74 -11.98 15.95
CA MET A 10 5.45 -10.75 16.29
C MET A 10 5.86 -10.73 17.78
N ASP A 11 5.04 -11.28 18.68
CA ASP A 11 5.39 -11.42 20.09
C ASP A 11 6.58 -12.37 20.26
N LEU A 12 6.59 -13.52 19.57
CA LEU A 12 7.72 -14.46 19.57
C LEU A 12 9.01 -13.81 19.06
N PHE A 13 8.96 -13.00 18.00
CA PHE A 13 10.12 -12.27 17.49
C PHE A 13 10.64 -11.25 18.52
N ARG A 14 9.75 -10.53 19.18
CA ARG A 14 10.11 -9.59 20.25
C ARG A 14 10.75 -10.27 21.44
N ASP A 15 10.18 -11.39 21.88
CA ASP A 15 10.73 -12.17 22.99
C ASP A 15 12.10 -12.74 22.65
N GLN A 16 12.32 -13.15 21.40
CA GLN A 16 13.63 -13.56 20.94
C GLN A 16 14.63 -12.40 21.00
N ALA A 17 14.27 -11.20 20.53
CA ALA A 17 15.13 -10.03 20.61
C ALA A 17 15.49 -9.65 22.06
N LYS A 18 14.49 -9.64 22.95
CA LYS A 18 14.68 -9.39 24.40
C LYS A 18 15.61 -10.39 25.04
N ARG A 19 15.53 -11.67 24.65
CA ARG A 19 16.45 -12.71 25.18
C ARG A 19 17.90 -12.41 24.89
N PHE A 20 18.19 -11.67 23.82
CA PHE A 20 19.55 -11.19 23.46
C PHE A 20 19.85 -9.79 23.97
N GLY A 21 19.04 -9.26 24.90
CA GLY A 21 19.29 -7.98 25.57
C GLY A 21 18.70 -6.74 24.86
N ALA A 22 17.87 -6.93 23.82
CA ALA A 22 17.21 -5.79 23.19
C ALA A 22 16.11 -5.23 24.09
N GLU A 23 16.09 -3.91 24.24
CA GLU A 23 14.96 -3.19 24.83
C GLU A 23 13.99 -2.78 23.72
N CYS A 24 12.68 -3.08 23.90
CA CYS A 24 11.66 -2.80 22.91
C CYS A 24 10.68 -1.74 23.43
N PHE A 25 10.59 -0.62 22.74
CA PHE A 25 9.69 0.49 23.10
C PHE A 25 8.56 0.61 22.06
N PHE A 26 7.31 0.71 22.52
CA PHE A 26 6.15 1.00 21.68
C PHE A 26 5.90 2.52 21.63
N LYS A 27 6.84 3.24 21.04
CA LYS A 27 6.83 4.69 20.98
C LYS A 27 7.21 5.13 19.57
N HIS A 28 6.77 6.32 19.18
CA HIS A 28 7.15 6.94 17.92
C HIS A 28 8.37 7.83 18.11
N VAL A 29 9.38 7.64 17.25
CA VAL A 29 10.50 8.57 17.13
C VAL A 29 10.00 9.88 16.53
N THR A 30 10.28 11.00 17.18
CA THR A 30 9.79 12.33 16.80
C THR A 30 10.85 13.18 16.12
N LYS A 31 12.14 12.89 16.37
CA LYS A 31 13.28 13.62 15.81
C LYS A 31 14.52 12.77 15.85
N VAL A 32 15.46 13.02 14.94
CA VAL A 32 16.82 12.46 14.95
C VAL A 32 17.85 13.55 14.75
N ASP A 33 19.07 13.33 15.28
CA ASP A 33 20.25 14.16 15.02
C ASP A 33 21.46 13.24 14.80
N PHE A 34 21.94 13.20 13.56
CA PHE A 34 23.07 12.39 13.14
C PHE A 34 24.32 13.25 12.80
N SER A 35 24.31 14.52 13.23
CA SER A 35 25.41 15.46 12.95
C SER A 35 26.74 15.10 13.64
N SER A 36 26.66 14.41 14.78
CA SER A 36 27.84 13.95 15.55
C SER A 36 27.52 12.67 16.30
N LYS A 37 28.56 11.91 16.68
CA LYS A 37 28.45 10.75 17.58
C LYS A 37 28.59 11.18 19.05
N PRO A 38 27.88 10.51 19.96
CA PRO A 38 26.83 9.52 19.71
C PRO A 38 25.63 10.15 19.00
N TYR A 39 24.99 9.40 18.08
CA TYR A 39 23.77 9.83 17.40
C TYR A 39 22.63 9.95 18.39
N LYS A 40 21.73 10.90 18.13
CA LYS A 40 20.58 11.18 19.00
C LYS A 40 19.27 10.81 18.33
N VAL A 41 18.45 10.08 19.05
CA VAL A 41 17.10 9.70 18.66
C VAL A 41 16.13 10.19 19.74
N TYR A 42 15.10 10.93 19.36
CA TYR A 42 14.15 11.54 20.30
C TYR A 42 12.78 10.86 20.18
N VAL A 43 12.17 10.66 21.34
CA VAL A 43 10.81 10.16 21.51
C VAL A 43 10.08 11.15 22.41
N GLY A 44 9.44 12.15 21.82
CA GLY A 44 8.98 13.32 22.56
C GLY A 44 10.15 14.05 23.19
N ASP A 45 10.15 14.19 24.53
CA ASP A 45 11.21 14.85 25.29
C ASP A 45 12.34 13.88 25.74
N GLU A 46 12.17 12.58 25.52
CA GLU A 46 13.20 11.58 25.89
C GLU A 46 14.31 11.54 24.79
N GLU A 47 15.56 11.59 25.19
CA GLU A 47 16.74 11.47 24.30
C GLU A 47 17.40 10.10 24.49
N PHE A 48 17.64 9.40 23.39
CA PHE A 48 18.39 8.15 23.31
C PHE A 48 19.69 8.40 22.55
N LEU A 49 20.80 7.96 23.12
CA LEU A 49 22.13 8.06 22.52
C LEU A 49 22.54 6.71 21.92
N SER A 50 23.11 6.71 20.72
CA SER A 50 23.54 5.49 20.03
C SER A 50 24.78 5.71 19.17
N GLU A 51 25.71 4.75 19.17
CA GLU A 51 26.87 4.75 18.26
C GLU A 51 26.48 4.39 16.83
N THR A 52 25.41 3.63 16.65
CA THR A 52 24.90 3.20 15.35
C THR A 52 23.36 3.22 15.34
N VAL A 53 22.77 3.48 14.19
CA VAL A 53 21.32 3.47 14.01
C VAL A 53 20.97 2.63 12.78
N ILE A 54 19.97 1.76 12.91
CA ILE A 54 19.39 1.02 11.79
C ILE A 54 18.00 1.62 11.53
N ILE A 55 17.80 2.14 10.31
CA ILE A 55 16.54 2.71 9.88
C ILE A 55 15.73 1.59 9.18
N SER A 56 14.57 1.25 9.73
CA SER A 56 13.66 0.25 9.18
C SER A 56 12.20 0.70 9.31
N THR A 57 11.93 1.93 8.85
CA THR A 57 10.63 2.60 8.98
C THR A 57 9.60 2.17 7.94
N GLY A 58 10.02 1.41 6.91
CA GLY A 58 9.15 0.89 5.87
C GLY A 58 8.55 1.96 4.96
N ALA A 59 7.41 1.64 4.37
CA ALA A 59 6.66 2.51 3.47
C ALA A 59 5.16 2.33 3.69
N SER A 60 4.38 3.36 3.46
CA SER A 60 2.93 3.35 3.54
C SER A 60 2.32 3.31 2.15
N ALA A 61 1.28 2.51 1.97
CA ALA A 61 0.54 2.50 0.71
C ALA A 61 -0.09 3.87 0.44
N ARG A 62 -0.01 4.30 -0.81
CA ARG A 62 -0.68 5.53 -1.25
C ARG A 62 -2.18 5.32 -1.26
N MET A 63 -2.89 6.35 -0.81
CA MET A 63 -4.34 6.39 -0.80
C MET A 63 -4.85 7.36 -1.88
N LEU A 64 -6.12 7.23 -2.26
CA LEU A 64 -6.76 8.17 -3.19
C LEU A 64 -7.19 9.47 -2.50
N GLY A 65 -7.29 9.46 -1.16
CA GLY A 65 -7.76 10.58 -0.35
C GLY A 65 -9.29 10.69 -0.31
N LEU A 66 -9.99 9.58 -0.49
CA LEU A 66 -11.45 9.52 -0.41
C LEU A 66 -11.90 9.42 1.05
N LYS A 67 -13.01 10.03 1.39
CA LYS A 67 -13.55 10.03 2.77
C LYS A 67 -13.99 8.64 3.26
N GLU A 68 -14.31 7.74 2.32
CA GLU A 68 -14.77 6.38 2.61
C GLU A 68 -13.62 5.42 2.96
N GLU A 69 -12.36 5.81 2.70
CA GLU A 69 -11.20 4.94 2.85
C GLU A 69 -11.00 4.48 4.31
N GLU A 70 -11.14 5.39 5.27
CA GLU A 70 -10.96 5.05 6.68
C GLU A 70 -12.00 4.02 7.16
N GLU A 71 -13.25 4.16 6.70
CA GLU A 71 -14.34 3.27 7.10
C GLU A 71 -14.28 1.91 6.41
N LEU A 72 -13.89 1.89 5.12
CA LEU A 72 -13.97 0.69 4.27
C LEU A 72 -12.64 -0.04 4.11
N MET A 73 -11.52 0.45 4.68
CA MET A 73 -10.26 -0.29 4.69
C MET A 73 -10.41 -1.61 5.43
N GLY A 74 -10.11 -2.73 4.73
CA GLY A 74 -10.35 -4.09 5.23
C GLY A 74 -11.81 -4.57 5.09
N TYR A 75 -12.73 -3.69 4.69
CA TYR A 75 -14.15 -4.01 4.42
C TYR A 75 -14.50 -3.86 2.93
N GLY A 76 -13.55 -4.17 2.08
CA GLY A 76 -13.69 -4.12 0.63
C GLY A 76 -12.64 -3.23 -0.05
N ILE A 77 -11.96 -2.35 0.68
CA ILE A 77 -10.76 -1.65 0.21
C ILE A 77 -9.52 -2.38 0.74
N SER A 78 -8.54 -2.61 -0.13
CA SER A 78 -7.25 -3.20 0.23
C SER A 78 -6.09 -2.53 -0.51
N THR A 79 -4.91 -2.58 0.09
CA THR A 79 -3.64 -2.16 -0.50
C THR A 79 -2.66 -3.33 -0.70
N CYS A 80 -3.13 -4.58 -0.50
CA CYS A 80 -2.29 -5.78 -0.56
C CYS A 80 -3.03 -6.92 -1.25
N ALA A 81 -2.84 -7.10 -2.55
CA ALA A 81 -3.47 -8.18 -3.30
C ALA A 81 -3.10 -9.58 -2.78
N THR A 82 -1.84 -9.78 -2.39
CA THR A 82 -1.36 -11.07 -1.87
C THR A 82 -1.88 -11.39 -0.47
N CYS A 83 -2.19 -10.37 0.34
CA CYS A 83 -2.73 -10.53 1.68
C CYS A 83 -4.22 -10.87 1.63
N ASP A 84 -4.98 -10.13 0.83
CA ASP A 84 -6.44 -10.09 0.93
C ASP A 84 -7.16 -10.75 -0.26
N GLY A 85 -6.45 -11.06 -1.35
CA GLY A 85 -7.07 -11.54 -2.59
C GLY A 85 -7.98 -12.75 -2.42
N TYR A 86 -7.65 -13.65 -1.47
CA TYR A 86 -8.46 -14.83 -1.19
C TYR A 86 -9.88 -14.51 -0.69
N PHE A 87 -10.07 -13.40 0.05
CA PHE A 87 -11.38 -12.98 0.56
C PHE A 87 -12.32 -12.48 -0.54
N PHE A 88 -11.78 -12.27 -1.75
CA PHE A 88 -12.53 -11.81 -2.92
C PHE A 88 -12.75 -12.92 -3.95
N LYS A 89 -12.77 -14.18 -3.49
CA LYS A 89 -13.06 -15.32 -4.34
C LYS A 89 -14.44 -15.18 -4.99
N ASP A 90 -14.48 -15.44 -6.32
CA ASP A 90 -15.68 -15.38 -7.17
C ASP A 90 -16.36 -14.00 -7.25
N LYS A 91 -15.67 -12.91 -6.83
CA LYS A 91 -16.15 -11.52 -6.83
C LYS A 91 -15.65 -10.73 -8.02
N ASN A 92 -16.38 -9.69 -8.39
CA ASN A 92 -15.92 -8.66 -9.33
C ASN A 92 -15.17 -7.58 -8.55
N ILE A 93 -13.93 -7.33 -8.90
CA ILE A 93 -13.07 -6.40 -8.16
C ILE A 93 -12.38 -5.40 -9.09
N VAL A 94 -11.94 -4.31 -8.50
CA VAL A 94 -11.24 -3.24 -9.18
C VAL A 94 -9.81 -3.13 -8.66
N VAL A 95 -8.85 -2.90 -9.56
CA VAL A 95 -7.48 -2.49 -9.22
C VAL A 95 -7.24 -1.08 -9.75
N VAL A 96 -6.90 -0.16 -8.88
CA VAL A 96 -6.59 1.22 -9.26
C VAL A 96 -5.09 1.37 -9.45
N GLY A 97 -4.67 1.79 -10.64
CA GLY A 97 -3.26 2.04 -10.90
C GLY A 97 -2.90 1.93 -12.38
N GLY A 98 -1.64 2.15 -12.69
CA GLY A 98 -1.15 2.13 -14.08
C GLY A 98 0.36 1.88 -14.20
N GLY A 99 1.00 1.45 -13.11
CA GLY A 99 2.38 0.98 -13.06
C GLY A 99 2.45 -0.55 -12.99
N ASP A 100 3.68 -1.09 -12.95
CA ASP A 100 3.92 -2.54 -12.88
C ASP A 100 3.23 -3.19 -11.67
N SER A 101 3.23 -2.53 -10.50
CA SER A 101 2.54 -3.04 -9.31
C SER A 101 1.05 -3.31 -9.56
N ALA A 102 0.34 -2.37 -10.21
CA ALA A 102 -1.08 -2.58 -10.54
C ALA A 102 -1.28 -3.75 -11.50
N MET A 103 -0.37 -3.95 -12.47
CA MET A 103 -0.43 -5.06 -13.41
C MET A 103 -0.17 -6.41 -12.71
N GLU A 104 0.79 -6.45 -11.78
CA GLU A 104 1.09 -7.63 -10.96
C GLU A 104 -0.08 -7.99 -10.06
N GLU A 105 -0.61 -7.01 -9.32
CA GLU A 105 -1.75 -7.21 -8.44
C GLU A 105 -2.98 -7.69 -9.20
N ALA A 106 -3.33 -7.04 -10.31
CA ALA A 106 -4.45 -7.46 -11.14
C ALA A 106 -4.26 -8.91 -11.65
N SER A 107 -3.05 -9.24 -12.14
CA SER A 107 -2.73 -10.60 -12.60
C SER A 107 -2.80 -11.63 -11.46
N PHE A 108 -2.34 -11.28 -10.25
CA PHE A 108 -2.41 -12.15 -9.08
C PHE A 108 -3.86 -12.41 -8.65
N LEU A 109 -4.67 -11.36 -8.61
CA LEU A 109 -6.05 -11.42 -8.18
C LEU A 109 -6.95 -12.27 -9.08
N THR A 110 -6.60 -12.46 -10.37
CA THR A 110 -7.34 -13.38 -11.26
C THR A 110 -7.31 -14.84 -10.79
N LYS A 111 -6.44 -15.20 -9.84
CA LYS A 111 -6.43 -16.55 -9.23
C LYS A 111 -7.67 -16.80 -8.36
N PHE A 112 -8.32 -15.75 -7.91
CA PHE A 112 -9.44 -15.83 -6.96
C PHE A 112 -10.68 -15.14 -7.49
N ALA A 113 -10.55 -13.94 -8.02
CA ALA A 113 -11.66 -13.12 -8.47
C ALA A 113 -12.37 -13.70 -9.70
N LYS A 114 -13.67 -13.44 -9.80
CA LYS A 114 -14.47 -13.74 -11.00
C LYS A 114 -14.02 -12.87 -12.18
N LYS A 115 -13.77 -11.58 -11.90
CA LYS A 115 -13.32 -10.59 -12.88
C LYS A 115 -12.53 -9.50 -12.17
N VAL A 116 -11.48 -9.02 -12.81
CA VAL A 116 -10.67 -7.89 -12.35
C VAL A 116 -10.79 -6.75 -13.36
N THR A 117 -11.07 -5.54 -12.90
CA THR A 117 -11.10 -4.36 -13.76
C THR A 117 -10.03 -3.37 -13.31
N ILE A 118 -9.07 -3.06 -14.20
CA ILE A 118 -8.06 -2.04 -13.92
C ILE A 118 -8.65 -0.67 -14.24
N ILE A 119 -8.62 0.24 -13.27
CA ILE A 119 -9.00 1.65 -13.45
C ILE A 119 -7.73 2.50 -13.51
N HIS A 120 -7.56 3.20 -14.63
CA HIS A 120 -6.42 4.10 -14.82
C HIS A 120 -6.87 5.49 -15.26
N ARG A 121 -6.35 6.52 -14.57
CA ARG A 121 -6.76 7.94 -14.79
C ARG A 121 -6.24 8.57 -16.08
N ARG A 122 -5.36 7.90 -16.81
CA ARG A 122 -4.77 8.36 -18.07
C ARG A 122 -4.93 7.31 -19.15
N GLU A 123 -4.73 7.70 -20.40
CA GLU A 123 -4.71 6.77 -21.51
C GLU A 123 -3.43 5.92 -21.54
N VAL A 124 -2.29 6.54 -21.19
CA VAL A 124 -0.97 5.89 -21.25
C VAL A 124 -0.55 5.35 -19.90
N PHE A 125 -0.20 4.07 -19.87
CA PHE A 125 0.31 3.38 -18.70
C PHE A 125 1.80 3.67 -18.46
N LYS A 126 2.21 3.67 -17.19
CA LYS A 126 3.63 3.68 -16.81
C LYS A 126 4.23 2.28 -16.71
N ALA A 127 3.40 1.25 -16.73
CA ALA A 127 3.82 -0.14 -16.67
C ALA A 127 4.73 -0.50 -17.84
N SER A 128 5.64 -1.44 -17.61
CA SER A 128 6.47 -2.03 -18.65
C SER A 128 5.59 -2.71 -19.71
N LYS A 129 6.08 -2.73 -20.95
CA LYS A 129 5.34 -3.35 -22.06
C LYS A 129 4.99 -4.81 -21.77
N ILE A 130 5.93 -5.55 -21.17
CA ILE A 130 5.74 -6.98 -20.85
C ILE A 130 4.57 -7.16 -19.86
N MET A 131 4.50 -6.33 -18.83
CA MET A 131 3.44 -6.41 -17.83
C MET A 131 2.09 -6.00 -18.40
N LEU A 132 2.07 -4.95 -19.21
CA LEU A 132 0.85 -4.49 -19.88
C LEU A 132 0.33 -5.52 -20.88
N ASP A 133 1.21 -6.15 -21.69
CA ASP A 133 0.82 -7.18 -22.64
C ASP A 133 0.27 -8.43 -21.91
N ARG A 134 0.86 -8.81 -20.77
CA ARG A 134 0.34 -9.89 -19.91
C ARG A 134 -1.08 -9.63 -19.45
N VAL A 135 -1.35 -8.42 -18.98
CA VAL A 135 -2.69 -8.02 -18.51
C VAL A 135 -3.70 -7.98 -19.66
N LYS A 136 -3.33 -7.37 -20.80
CA LYS A 136 -4.20 -7.28 -21.98
C LYS A 136 -4.57 -8.66 -22.57
N ASN A 137 -3.70 -9.64 -22.42
CA ASN A 137 -3.94 -11.01 -22.90
C ASN A 137 -4.68 -11.89 -21.87
N ASN A 138 -4.99 -11.38 -20.68
CA ASN A 138 -5.70 -12.15 -19.66
C ASN A 138 -7.22 -11.94 -19.82
N PRO A 139 -8.00 -13.00 -20.12
CA PRO A 139 -9.45 -12.89 -20.36
C PRO A 139 -10.25 -12.49 -19.11
N LEU A 140 -9.65 -12.59 -17.92
CA LEU A 140 -10.27 -12.20 -16.64
C LEU A 140 -9.99 -10.75 -16.29
N ILE A 141 -9.22 -10.00 -17.09
CA ILE A 141 -8.89 -8.61 -16.81
C ILE A 141 -9.50 -7.69 -17.86
N ASP A 142 -10.27 -6.71 -17.41
CA ASP A 142 -10.71 -5.57 -18.20
C ASP A 142 -9.89 -4.33 -17.85
N ILE A 143 -9.79 -3.40 -18.78
CA ILE A 143 -9.04 -2.15 -18.59
C ILE A 143 -9.96 -0.97 -18.92
N MET A 144 -10.08 -0.04 -17.99
CA MET A 144 -10.76 1.23 -18.16
C MET A 144 -9.76 2.37 -17.99
N VAL A 145 -9.46 3.05 -19.09
CA VAL A 145 -8.57 4.24 -19.11
C VAL A 145 -9.39 5.52 -18.99
N ASN A 146 -8.71 6.61 -18.66
CA ASN A 146 -9.31 7.93 -18.46
C ASN A 146 -10.44 7.92 -17.42
N LYS A 147 -10.30 7.05 -16.42
CA LYS A 147 -11.24 6.95 -15.30
C LYS A 147 -10.51 7.10 -13.98
N SER A 148 -11.11 7.84 -13.06
CA SER A 148 -10.70 7.93 -11.65
C SER A 148 -11.87 7.57 -10.75
N ILE A 149 -11.59 7.10 -9.54
CA ILE A 149 -12.64 6.90 -8.53
C ILE A 149 -12.95 8.24 -7.88
N ASP A 150 -14.23 8.61 -7.85
CA ASP A 150 -14.73 9.81 -7.20
C ASP A 150 -15.23 9.51 -5.78
N SER A 151 -15.89 8.35 -5.60
CA SER A 151 -16.35 7.86 -4.29
C SER A 151 -16.55 6.35 -4.31
N ILE A 152 -16.62 5.76 -3.13
CA ILE A 152 -16.83 4.32 -2.94
C ILE A 152 -18.12 4.13 -2.14
N ILE A 153 -18.98 3.23 -2.59
CA ILE A 153 -20.26 2.93 -1.96
C ILE A 153 -20.15 1.58 -1.25
N GLY A 154 -20.45 1.57 0.05
CA GLY A 154 -20.37 0.36 0.86
C GLY A 154 -20.62 0.65 2.33
N SER A 155 -20.46 -0.37 3.15
CA SER A 155 -20.52 -0.29 4.61
C SER A 155 -19.62 -1.35 5.24
N GLN A 156 -19.23 -1.17 6.50
CA GLN A 156 -18.45 -2.20 7.21
C GLN A 156 -19.20 -3.54 7.32
N LYS A 157 -20.52 -3.52 7.31
CA LYS A 157 -21.35 -4.72 7.41
C LYS A 157 -21.42 -5.52 6.11
N GLU A 158 -21.53 -4.83 4.98
CA GLU A 158 -21.79 -5.45 3.67
C GLU A 158 -20.55 -5.40 2.74
N GLY A 159 -19.55 -4.63 3.12
CA GLY A 159 -18.38 -4.35 2.30
C GLY A 159 -18.66 -3.32 1.21
N VAL A 160 -17.76 -3.23 0.24
CA VAL A 160 -17.91 -2.41 -0.97
C VAL A 160 -18.96 -3.05 -1.87
N SER A 161 -19.87 -2.25 -2.44
CA SER A 161 -20.90 -2.68 -3.38
C SER A 161 -20.76 -2.05 -4.77
N SER A 162 -20.23 -0.83 -4.85
CA SER A 162 -19.97 -0.13 -6.11
C SER A 162 -19.02 1.05 -5.90
N ILE A 163 -18.54 1.61 -7.00
CA ILE A 163 -17.75 2.85 -7.04
C ILE A 163 -18.40 3.84 -8.00
N VAL A 164 -18.19 5.12 -7.75
CA VAL A 164 -18.50 6.18 -8.71
C VAL A 164 -17.23 6.50 -9.47
N LEU A 165 -17.26 6.27 -10.77
CA LEU A 165 -16.18 6.63 -11.69
C LEU A 165 -16.41 8.04 -12.23
N ASN A 166 -15.35 8.82 -12.31
CA ASN A 166 -15.31 10.09 -13.01
C ASN A 166 -14.46 9.93 -14.28
N ASP A 167 -15.05 10.23 -15.43
CA ASP A 167 -14.31 10.32 -16.70
C ASP A 167 -13.39 11.54 -16.65
N THR A 168 -12.09 11.35 -16.76
CA THR A 168 -11.10 12.43 -16.61
C THR A 168 -11.04 13.38 -17.82
N ILE A 169 -11.74 13.04 -18.92
CA ILE A 169 -11.83 13.87 -20.13
C ILE A 169 -13.14 14.66 -20.13
N SER A 170 -14.29 13.96 -20.00
CA SER A 170 -15.62 14.58 -20.08
C SER A 170 -16.13 15.11 -18.73
N GLY A 171 -15.60 14.61 -17.61
CA GLY A 171 -16.14 14.87 -16.27
C GLY A 171 -17.43 14.13 -15.96
N GLU A 172 -17.90 13.23 -16.82
CA GLU A 172 -19.10 12.44 -16.62
C GLU A 172 -18.89 11.42 -15.49
N LYS A 173 -19.86 11.32 -14.59
CA LYS A 173 -19.85 10.35 -13.51
C LYS A 173 -20.75 9.17 -13.81
N THR A 174 -20.24 7.96 -13.59
CA THR A 174 -20.97 6.70 -13.79
C THR A 174 -20.76 5.77 -12.59
N THR A 175 -21.77 5.03 -12.21
CA THR A 175 -21.65 3.99 -11.18
C THR A 175 -21.16 2.70 -11.81
N PHE A 176 -20.22 2.03 -11.13
CA PHE A 176 -19.65 0.75 -11.54
C PHE A 176 -19.73 -0.24 -10.37
N ASP A 177 -20.44 -1.35 -10.57
CA ASP A 177 -20.62 -2.38 -9.54
C ASP A 177 -19.35 -3.20 -9.34
N CYS A 178 -18.87 -3.27 -8.10
CA CYS A 178 -17.75 -4.10 -7.71
C CYS A 178 -17.83 -4.42 -6.20
N GLU A 179 -17.21 -5.51 -5.81
CA GLU A 179 -17.24 -6.00 -4.43
C GLU A 179 -15.90 -5.81 -3.71
N GLY A 180 -14.95 -5.13 -4.35
CA GLY A 180 -13.65 -4.81 -3.77
C GLY A 180 -12.83 -3.87 -4.63
N VAL A 181 -12.01 -3.06 -3.96
CA VAL A 181 -11.11 -2.08 -4.60
C VAL A 181 -9.70 -2.26 -4.04
N PHE A 182 -8.75 -2.53 -4.92
CA PHE A 182 -7.32 -2.68 -4.58
C PHE A 182 -6.53 -1.48 -5.09
N TYR A 183 -5.66 -0.92 -4.25
CA TYR A 183 -4.85 0.24 -4.58
C TYR A 183 -3.45 -0.15 -5.02
N GLY A 184 -3.23 -0.30 -6.31
CA GLY A 184 -1.93 -0.51 -6.96
C GLY A 184 -1.27 0.80 -7.40
N ILE A 185 -1.34 1.87 -6.59
CA ILE A 185 -0.85 3.22 -6.94
C ILE A 185 0.52 3.56 -6.33
N GLY A 186 1.16 2.57 -5.70
CA GLY A 186 2.50 2.67 -5.13
C GLY A 186 2.51 2.97 -3.64
N HIS A 187 3.71 3.24 -3.13
CA HIS A 187 3.97 3.48 -1.72
C HIS A 187 4.77 4.76 -1.55
N ASP A 188 4.65 5.39 -0.39
CA ASP A 188 5.49 6.48 0.06
C ASP A 188 6.39 5.96 1.18
N PRO A 189 7.74 6.12 1.08
CA PRO A 189 8.65 5.70 2.12
C PRO A 189 8.44 6.53 3.39
N ASN A 190 8.49 5.89 4.55
CA ASN A 190 8.32 6.56 5.85
C ASN A 190 9.64 7.21 6.29
N THR A 191 10.12 8.18 5.52
CA THR A 191 11.44 8.81 5.64
C THR A 191 11.39 10.29 5.99
N ASN A 192 10.20 10.88 6.15
CA ASN A 192 10.03 12.31 6.48
C ASN A 192 10.84 12.75 7.72
N LEU A 193 11.04 11.82 8.67
CA LEU A 193 11.84 12.05 9.87
C LEU A 193 13.32 12.36 9.56
N PHE A 194 13.80 11.91 8.39
CA PHE A 194 15.20 12.00 7.98
C PHE A 194 15.45 13.10 6.95
N ASP A 195 14.44 13.89 6.60
CA ASP A 195 14.58 14.98 5.65
C ASP A 195 15.61 16.00 6.14
N GLY A 196 16.59 16.33 5.27
CA GLY A 196 17.71 17.19 5.62
C GLY A 196 18.74 16.57 6.57
N VAL A 197 18.56 15.32 7.03
CA VAL A 197 19.49 14.60 7.92
C VAL A 197 20.34 13.58 7.15
N ILE A 198 19.72 12.89 6.18
CA ILE A 198 20.38 11.95 5.26
C ILE A 198 19.93 12.21 3.83
N ASP A 199 20.71 11.73 2.86
CA ASP A 199 20.40 11.92 1.45
C ASP A 199 19.19 11.05 1.03
N LEU A 200 18.16 11.70 0.49
CA LEU A 200 16.97 11.08 -0.07
C LEU A 200 16.89 11.34 -1.58
N ASP A 201 16.35 10.38 -2.32
CA ASP A 201 16.05 10.57 -3.75
C ASP A 201 14.78 11.42 -3.96
N ASN A 202 14.45 11.71 -5.22
CA ASN A 202 13.27 12.50 -5.58
C ASN A 202 11.92 11.84 -5.21
N ASN A 203 11.93 10.55 -4.82
CA ASN A 203 10.75 9.81 -4.38
C ASN A 203 10.75 9.60 -2.85
N GLY A 204 11.72 10.18 -2.14
CA GLY A 204 11.87 10.09 -0.70
C GLY A 204 12.59 8.82 -0.20
N TYR A 205 13.13 7.97 -1.08
CA TYR A 205 13.90 6.81 -0.66
C TYR A 205 15.32 7.20 -0.25
N ILE A 206 15.83 6.50 0.78
CA ILE A 206 17.20 6.71 1.26
C ILE A 206 18.19 6.31 0.17
N ILE A 207 19.14 7.21 -0.16
CA ILE A 207 20.21 6.94 -1.09
C ILE A 207 21.28 6.11 -0.35
N THR A 208 21.46 4.86 -0.79
CA THR A 208 22.49 3.97 -0.25
C THR A 208 23.76 4.03 -1.09
N LYS A 209 24.90 3.90 -0.43
CA LYS A 209 26.19 3.72 -1.12
C LYS A 209 26.50 2.23 -1.13
N PRO A 210 26.91 1.65 -2.29
CA PRO A 210 27.32 0.26 -2.38
C PRO A 210 28.58 -0.04 -1.57
#